data_d72207f6ad7b3daccd8cdbac42f709e5
#
_entry.id   d72207f6ad7b3daccd8cdbac42f709e5
#
_cell.length_a   1.000
_cell.length_b   1.000
_cell.length_c   1.000
_cell.angle_alpha   90.00
_cell.angle_beta   90.00
_cell.angle_gamma   90.00
#
_symmetry.space_group_name_H-M   'P 1'
#
loop_
_entity.id
_entity.type
_entity.pdbx_description
1 polymer ?
#
loop_
_entity_poly.entity_id
_entity_poly.type
_entity_poly.pdbx_seq_one_letter_code
_entity_poly.pdbx_strand_id
1 'polypeptide(L)'
;NYYFESKDKLIELCVERIVNGIVDAFHTIREQTENLSAFDKLACLGNMTFSFLFEHYAVSRTSILSDMRMPKDDDNTHQTYLAYLPLVSACRPDWDEETLKRKTFYLITVMQQSFLRHKVIGQLYGIDLTNAKERKRFHETILHDILENDES
;
A
#
# COMPACT_ATOMS: atom_id res chain seq x y z
N ASN A 1 7.04 -19.66 -26.45
CA ASN A 1 6.82 -19.63 -25.02
C ASN A 1 8.04 -19.16 -24.21
N TYR A 2 9.27 -19.35 -24.71
CA TYR A 2 10.47 -18.78 -24.15
C TYR A 2 10.39 -17.23 -23.98
N TYR A 3 9.77 -16.54 -24.94
CA TYR A 3 9.57 -15.08 -24.85
C TYR A 3 8.63 -14.68 -23.71
N PHE A 4 7.55 -15.42 -23.48
CA PHE A 4 6.63 -15.14 -22.36
C PHE A 4 7.28 -15.46 -21.02
N GLU A 5 7.97 -16.59 -20.90
CA GLU A 5 8.73 -16.93 -19.68
C GLU A 5 9.81 -15.89 -19.36
N SER A 6 10.52 -15.39 -20.35
CA SER A 6 11.55 -14.36 -20.13
C SER A 6 10.94 -13.00 -19.78
N LYS A 7 9.77 -12.66 -20.32
CA LYS A 7 9.03 -11.44 -19.98
C LYS A 7 8.49 -11.50 -18.55
N ASP A 8 7.87 -12.61 -18.17
CA ASP A 8 7.35 -12.81 -16.83
C ASP A 8 8.50 -12.80 -15.81
N LYS A 9 9.61 -13.45 -16.12
CA LYS A 9 10.83 -13.43 -15.30
C LYS A 9 11.42 -12.02 -15.16
N LEU A 10 11.41 -11.23 -16.21
CA LEU A 10 11.85 -9.84 -16.17
C LEU A 10 10.94 -9.00 -15.26
N ILE A 11 9.63 -9.20 -15.36
CA ILE A 11 8.66 -8.53 -14.49
C ILE A 11 8.88 -8.92 -13.04
N GLU A 12 9.05 -10.21 -12.74
CA GLU A 12 9.37 -10.69 -11.39
C GLU A 12 10.63 -10.01 -10.82
N LEU A 13 11.72 -9.95 -11.59
CA LEU A 13 12.96 -9.32 -11.16
C LEU A 13 12.80 -7.81 -10.95
N CYS A 14 12.03 -7.13 -11.80
CA CYS A 14 11.71 -5.71 -11.61
C CYS A 14 10.90 -5.47 -10.34
N VAL A 15 9.90 -6.31 -10.09
CA VAL A 15 9.05 -6.25 -8.89
C VAL A 15 9.90 -6.53 -7.64
N GLU A 16 10.72 -7.57 -7.64
CA GLU A 16 11.61 -7.91 -6.53
C GLU A 16 12.56 -6.74 -6.19
N ARG A 17 13.19 -6.15 -7.20
CA ARG A 17 14.06 -4.99 -7.00
C ARG A 17 13.34 -3.78 -6.42
N ILE A 18 12.11 -3.57 -6.85
CA ILE A 18 11.25 -2.50 -6.39
C ILE A 18 10.81 -2.74 -4.94
N VAL A 19 10.38 -3.96 -4.62
CA VAL A 19 9.99 -4.36 -3.26
C VAL A 19 11.17 -4.23 -2.30
N ASN A 20 12.36 -4.65 -2.70
CA ASN A 20 13.57 -4.48 -1.90
C ASN A 20 13.90 -3.01 -1.67
N GLY A 21 13.73 -2.15 -2.68
CA GLY A 21 13.88 -0.69 -2.53
C GLY A 21 12.88 -0.09 -1.55
N ILE A 22 11.64 -0.57 -1.53
CA ILE A 22 10.62 -0.18 -0.54
C ILE A 22 11.03 -0.63 0.85
N VAL A 23 11.46 -1.88 1.03
CA VAL A 23 11.91 -2.41 2.32
C VAL A 23 13.08 -1.60 2.87
N ASP A 24 14.06 -1.27 2.04
CA ASP A 24 15.21 -0.44 2.43
C ASP A 24 14.76 0.98 2.83
N ALA A 25 13.83 1.57 2.08
CA ALA A 25 13.25 2.86 2.41
C ALA A 25 12.44 2.81 3.72
N PHE A 26 11.71 1.73 3.99
CA PHE A 26 11.04 1.49 5.26
C PHE A 26 12.03 1.45 6.43
N HIS A 27 13.16 0.76 6.30
CA HIS A 27 14.21 0.75 7.33
C HIS A 27 14.77 2.13 7.58
N THR A 28 15.13 2.87 6.53
CA THR A 28 15.67 4.22 6.66
C THR A 28 14.69 5.19 7.32
N ILE A 29 13.42 5.15 6.94
CA ILE A 29 12.38 6.00 7.53
C ILE A 29 12.10 5.58 8.97
N ARG A 30 12.11 4.30 9.28
CA ARG A 30 11.91 3.80 10.65
C ARG A 30 12.97 4.37 11.61
N GLU A 31 14.23 4.43 11.16
CA GLU A 31 15.31 5.05 11.93
C GLU A 31 15.15 6.56 12.07
N GLN A 32 14.70 7.25 11.01
CA GLN A 32 14.52 8.71 10.99
C GLN A 32 13.23 9.16 11.69
N THR A 33 12.27 8.28 11.91
CA THR A 33 10.94 8.59 12.44
C THR A 33 10.71 8.10 13.87
N GLU A 34 11.76 7.77 14.62
CA GLU A 34 11.65 7.30 16.01
C GLU A 34 10.83 8.23 16.91
N ASN A 35 10.83 9.53 16.63
CA ASN A 35 10.12 10.56 17.38
C ASN A 35 8.69 10.84 16.89
N LEU A 36 8.23 10.19 15.80
CA LEU A 36 6.88 10.37 15.30
C LEU A 36 5.87 9.50 16.06
N SER A 37 4.63 9.96 16.12
CA SER A 37 3.52 9.13 16.58
C SER A 37 3.35 7.90 15.69
N ALA A 38 2.72 6.84 16.21
CA ALA A 38 2.43 5.64 15.43
C ALA A 38 1.59 5.95 14.19
N PHE A 39 0.61 6.86 14.32
CA PHE A 39 -0.20 7.32 13.19
C PHE A 39 0.64 8.04 12.13
N ASP A 40 1.51 8.96 12.53
CA ASP A 40 2.35 9.71 11.59
C ASP A 40 3.36 8.80 10.88
N LYS A 41 3.89 7.78 11.56
CA LYS A 41 4.71 6.74 10.93
C LYS A 41 3.95 5.98 9.85
N LEU A 42 2.75 5.51 10.17
CA LEU A 42 1.89 4.81 9.22
C LEU A 42 1.50 5.72 8.05
N ALA A 43 1.14 6.97 8.31
CA ALA A 43 0.81 7.95 7.27
C ALA A 43 2.00 8.22 6.35
N CYS A 44 3.20 8.40 6.90
CA CYS A 44 4.42 8.62 6.13
C CYS A 44 4.77 7.41 5.23
N LEU A 45 4.79 6.22 5.81
CA LEU A 45 5.12 4.99 5.09
C LEU A 45 4.05 4.64 4.05
N GLY A 46 2.79 4.78 4.39
CA GLY A 46 1.67 4.54 3.49
C GLY A 46 1.65 5.51 2.32
N ASN A 47 1.88 6.80 2.57
CA ASN A 47 1.97 7.79 1.50
C ASN A 47 3.15 7.51 0.56
N MET A 48 4.29 7.11 1.10
CA MET A 48 5.46 6.75 0.31
C MET A 48 5.19 5.52 -0.56
N THR A 49 4.59 4.48 0.01
CA THR A 49 4.20 3.27 -0.74
C THR A 49 3.18 3.60 -1.83
N PHE A 50 2.17 4.40 -1.51
CA PHE A 50 1.14 4.80 -2.45
C PHE A 50 1.72 5.65 -3.59
N SER A 51 2.60 6.61 -3.29
CA SER A 51 3.32 7.40 -4.29
C SER A 51 4.18 6.54 -5.20
N PHE A 52 4.87 5.56 -4.63
CA PHE A 52 5.70 4.62 -5.36
C PHE A 52 4.90 3.86 -6.44
N LEU A 53 3.66 3.48 -6.15
CA LEU A 53 2.79 2.82 -7.14
C LEU A 53 2.59 3.69 -8.39
N PHE A 54 2.43 5.00 -8.22
CA PHE A 54 2.26 5.95 -9.33
C PHE A 54 3.58 6.25 -10.05
N GLU A 55 4.68 6.35 -9.34
CA GLU A 55 6.02 6.58 -9.92
C GLU A 55 6.47 5.40 -10.78
N HIS A 56 6.07 4.18 -10.41
CA HIS A 56 6.36 2.93 -11.12
C HIS A 56 5.08 2.28 -11.67
N TYR A 57 4.24 3.09 -12.31
CA TYR A 57 2.85 2.76 -12.64
C TYR A 57 2.69 1.43 -13.37
N ALA A 58 3.43 1.22 -14.48
CA ALA A 58 3.27 0.03 -15.31
C ALA A 58 3.61 -1.27 -14.56
N VAL A 59 4.70 -1.27 -13.81
CA VAL A 59 5.16 -2.43 -13.03
C VAL A 59 4.23 -2.69 -11.84
N SER A 60 3.87 -1.65 -11.11
CA SER A 60 2.95 -1.74 -9.97
C SER A 60 1.59 -2.27 -10.38
N ARG A 61 1.04 -1.73 -11.48
CA ARG A 61 -0.23 -2.20 -12.05
C ARG A 61 -0.17 -3.67 -12.45
N THR A 62 0.89 -4.07 -13.15
CA THR A 62 1.08 -5.45 -13.60
C THR A 62 1.19 -6.40 -12.41
N SER A 63 1.95 -6.03 -11.37
CA SER A 63 2.10 -6.83 -10.16
C SER A 63 0.75 -7.03 -9.45
N ILE A 64 0.02 -5.96 -9.17
CA ILE A 64 -1.27 -6.05 -8.47
C ILE A 64 -2.28 -6.88 -9.27
N LEU A 65 -2.37 -6.67 -10.58
CA LEU A 65 -3.28 -7.45 -11.42
C LEU A 65 -2.89 -8.93 -11.50
N SER A 66 -1.60 -9.24 -11.47
CA SER A 66 -1.11 -10.63 -11.40
C SER A 66 -1.53 -11.30 -10.09
N ASP A 67 -1.36 -10.62 -8.96
CA ASP A 67 -1.77 -11.12 -7.65
C ASP A 67 -3.30 -11.35 -7.60
N MET A 68 -4.08 -10.44 -8.18
CA MET A 68 -5.54 -10.60 -8.26
C MET A 68 -5.97 -11.77 -9.16
N ARG A 69 -5.23 -12.01 -10.23
CA ARG A 69 -5.51 -13.11 -11.18
C ARG A 69 -5.17 -14.48 -10.62
N MET A 70 -4.05 -14.56 -9.91
CA MET A 70 -3.52 -15.80 -9.34
C MET A 70 -3.02 -15.55 -7.92
N PRO A 71 -3.91 -15.38 -6.93
CA PRO A 71 -3.53 -15.08 -5.56
C PRO A 71 -2.67 -16.18 -4.97
N LYS A 72 -1.63 -15.80 -4.23
CA LYS A 72 -0.75 -16.70 -3.49
C LYS A 72 -0.51 -16.14 -2.09
N ASP A 73 -0.21 -17.02 -1.16
CA ASP A 73 0.12 -16.66 0.23
C ASP A 73 1.50 -16.01 0.39
N ASP A 74 2.30 -15.98 -0.67
CA ASP A 74 3.61 -15.32 -0.76
C ASP A 74 3.67 -14.22 -1.84
N ASP A 75 2.55 -13.80 -2.40
CA ASP A 75 2.52 -12.72 -3.40
C ASP A 75 2.80 -11.34 -2.79
N ASN A 76 3.05 -10.35 -3.65
CA ASN A 76 3.42 -9.01 -3.21
C ASN A 76 2.31 -8.31 -2.42
N THR A 77 1.06 -8.56 -2.76
CA THR A 77 -0.09 -8.03 -2.02
C THR A 77 -0.12 -8.58 -0.60
N HIS A 78 0.09 -9.88 -0.42
CA HIS A 78 0.17 -10.50 0.90
C HIS A 78 1.37 -10.00 1.71
N GLN A 79 2.55 -9.87 1.09
CA GLN A 79 3.74 -9.28 1.73
C GLN A 79 3.51 -7.84 2.18
N THR A 80 2.82 -7.05 1.36
CA THR A 80 2.42 -5.68 1.74
C THR A 80 1.49 -5.69 2.95
N TYR A 81 0.49 -6.56 2.96
CA TYR A 81 -0.41 -6.75 4.08
C TYR A 81 0.36 -7.07 5.38
N LEU A 82 1.28 -8.02 5.33
CA LEU A 82 2.10 -8.40 6.48
C LEU A 82 2.99 -7.25 6.98
N ALA A 83 3.51 -6.42 6.08
CA ALA A 83 4.32 -5.26 6.43
C ALA A 83 3.50 -4.16 7.14
N TYR A 84 2.23 -4.01 6.80
CA TYR A 84 1.35 -3.00 7.41
C TYR A 84 0.78 -3.42 8.77
N LEU A 85 0.62 -4.72 9.03
CA LEU A 85 0.05 -5.23 10.28
C LEU A 85 0.68 -4.63 11.55
N PRO A 86 2.02 -4.65 11.73
CA PRO A 86 2.63 -4.07 12.93
C PRO A 86 2.46 -2.56 13.03
N LEU A 87 2.39 -1.85 11.90
CA LEU A 87 2.18 -0.40 11.86
C LEU A 87 0.76 -0.03 12.30
N VAL A 88 -0.23 -0.75 11.81
CA VAL A 88 -1.63 -0.58 12.22
C VAL A 88 -1.83 -0.98 13.67
N SER A 89 -1.22 -2.07 14.11
CA SER A 89 -1.25 -2.52 15.51
C SER A 89 -0.68 -1.46 16.48
N ALA A 90 0.38 -0.77 16.09
CA ALA A 90 0.95 0.31 16.90
C ALA A 90 0.01 1.52 17.01
N CYS A 91 -0.80 1.79 15.98
CA CYS A 91 -1.81 2.87 16.02
C CYS A 91 -3.03 2.49 16.88
N ARG A 92 -3.38 1.22 16.92
CA ARG A 92 -4.59 0.71 17.60
C ARG A 92 -4.26 -0.53 18.44
N PRO A 93 -3.51 -0.34 19.55
CA PRO A 93 -3.17 -1.42 20.46
C PRO A 93 -4.38 -1.99 21.21
N ASP A 94 -5.51 -1.30 21.16
CA ASP A 94 -6.80 -1.70 21.73
C ASP A 94 -7.59 -2.69 20.86
N TRP A 95 -7.22 -2.87 19.57
CA TRP A 95 -7.89 -3.81 18.69
C TRP A 95 -7.48 -5.25 18.96
N ASP A 96 -8.46 -6.15 18.91
CA ASP A 96 -8.18 -7.58 18.87
C ASP A 96 -7.55 -8.00 17.52
N GLU A 97 -7.03 -9.21 17.49
CA GLU A 97 -6.32 -9.73 16.32
C GLU A 97 -7.21 -9.80 15.07
N GLU A 98 -8.48 -10.14 15.23
CA GLU A 98 -9.44 -10.22 14.12
C GLU A 98 -9.70 -8.82 13.53
N THR A 99 -9.99 -7.86 14.38
CA THR A 99 -10.21 -6.47 13.96
C THR A 99 -8.97 -5.88 13.29
N LEU A 100 -7.79 -6.11 13.86
CA LEU A 100 -6.53 -5.67 13.29
C LEU A 100 -6.32 -6.22 11.88
N LYS A 101 -6.50 -7.52 11.69
CA LYS A 101 -6.37 -8.19 10.38
C LYS A 101 -7.39 -7.65 9.37
N ARG A 102 -8.63 -7.52 9.77
CA ARG A 102 -9.72 -7.02 8.91
C ARG A 102 -9.48 -5.58 8.48
N LYS A 103 -9.16 -4.69 9.40
CA LYS A 103 -8.92 -3.26 9.10
C LYS A 103 -7.67 -3.06 8.24
N THR A 104 -6.62 -3.82 8.48
CA THR A 104 -5.43 -3.82 7.63
C THR A 104 -5.74 -4.29 6.21
N PHE A 105 -6.55 -5.33 6.07
CA PHE A 105 -7.05 -5.79 4.78
C PHE A 105 -7.85 -4.71 4.04
N TYR A 106 -8.73 -3.99 4.74
CA TYR A 106 -9.47 -2.87 4.14
C TYR A 106 -8.53 -1.78 3.64
N LEU A 107 -7.52 -1.40 4.42
CA LEU A 107 -6.55 -0.40 4.02
C LEU A 107 -5.83 -0.76 2.72
N ILE A 108 -5.27 -1.97 2.64
CA ILE A 108 -4.56 -2.42 1.44
C ILE A 108 -5.51 -2.52 0.24
N THR A 109 -6.71 -3.04 0.43
CA THR A 109 -7.71 -3.14 -0.64
C THR A 109 -8.10 -1.77 -1.18
N VAL A 110 -8.37 -0.80 -0.32
CA VAL A 110 -8.74 0.56 -0.73
C VAL A 110 -7.59 1.23 -1.47
N MET A 111 -6.36 1.10 -0.99
CA MET A 111 -5.18 1.66 -1.67
C MET A 111 -4.99 1.07 -3.07
N GLN A 112 -5.06 -0.25 -3.22
CA GLN A 112 -4.89 -0.93 -4.50
C GLN A 112 -6.01 -0.59 -5.47
N GLN A 113 -7.26 -0.61 -5.04
CA GLN A 113 -8.40 -0.24 -5.88
C GLN A 113 -8.35 1.23 -6.31
N SER A 114 -7.96 2.12 -5.40
CA SER A 114 -7.79 3.54 -5.71
C SER A 114 -6.68 3.76 -6.75
N PHE A 115 -5.60 3.03 -6.65
CA PHE A 115 -4.51 3.06 -7.63
C PHE A 115 -4.95 2.52 -9.01
N LEU A 116 -5.50 1.31 -9.06
CA LEU A 116 -5.90 0.67 -10.32
C LEU A 116 -6.98 1.45 -11.06
N ARG A 117 -7.85 2.10 -10.32
CA ARG A 117 -9.00 2.85 -10.83
C ARG A 117 -8.87 4.36 -10.60
N HIS A 118 -7.66 4.88 -10.50
CA HIS A 118 -7.40 6.25 -10.08
C HIS A 118 -8.13 7.32 -10.90
N LYS A 119 -8.32 7.12 -12.21
CA LYS A 119 -9.07 8.06 -13.06
C LYS A 119 -10.55 8.10 -12.68
N VAL A 120 -11.17 6.94 -12.47
CA VAL A 120 -12.58 6.82 -12.10
C VAL A 120 -12.81 7.32 -10.68
N ILE A 121 -11.94 6.95 -9.76
CA ILE A 121 -11.97 7.41 -8.37
C ILE A 121 -11.75 8.93 -8.30
N GLY A 122 -10.80 9.44 -9.07
CA GLY A 122 -10.55 10.88 -9.17
C GLY A 122 -11.76 11.66 -9.65
N GLN A 123 -12.46 11.17 -10.66
CA GLN A 123 -13.70 11.78 -11.15
C GLN A 123 -14.81 11.75 -10.08
N LEU A 124 -14.95 10.62 -9.38
CA LEU A 124 -15.97 10.47 -8.34
C LEU A 124 -15.79 11.47 -7.18
N TYR A 125 -14.55 11.68 -6.76
CA TYR A 125 -14.22 12.56 -5.62
C TYR A 125 -13.76 13.97 -6.03
N GLY A 126 -13.64 14.26 -7.32
CA GLY A 126 -13.16 15.54 -7.81
C GLY A 126 -11.68 15.81 -7.47
N ILE A 127 -10.85 14.77 -7.51
CA ILE A 127 -9.42 14.82 -7.18
C ILE A 127 -8.56 14.21 -8.29
N ASP A 128 -7.29 14.58 -8.32
CA ASP A 128 -6.29 14.01 -9.20
C ASP A 128 -5.27 13.21 -8.38
N LEU A 129 -5.40 11.88 -8.36
CA LEU A 129 -4.49 11.00 -7.63
C LEU A 129 -3.07 10.93 -8.23
N THR A 130 -2.85 11.44 -9.43
CA THR A 130 -1.51 11.61 -9.99
C THR A 130 -0.77 12.80 -9.40
N ASN A 131 -1.51 13.75 -8.81
CA ASN A 131 -0.95 14.87 -8.07
C ASN A 131 -0.51 14.41 -6.67
N ALA A 132 0.76 14.60 -6.33
CA ALA A 132 1.34 14.09 -5.08
C ALA A 132 0.66 14.69 -3.83
N LYS A 133 0.28 15.95 -3.85
CA LYS A 133 -0.37 16.64 -2.72
C LYS A 133 -1.81 16.15 -2.51
N GLU A 134 -2.58 16.00 -3.59
CA GLU A 134 -3.95 15.48 -3.53
C GLU A 134 -3.95 13.99 -3.14
N ARG A 135 -3.00 13.21 -3.65
CA ARG A 135 -2.82 11.81 -3.29
C ARG A 135 -2.50 11.63 -1.81
N LYS A 136 -1.60 12.44 -1.25
CA LYS A 136 -1.26 12.42 0.18
C LYS A 136 -2.49 12.70 1.03
N ARG A 137 -3.25 13.74 0.70
CA ARG A 137 -4.48 14.10 1.41
C ARG A 137 -5.53 12.99 1.35
N PHE A 138 -5.71 12.38 0.19
CA PHE A 138 -6.63 11.25 0.02
C PHE A 138 -6.22 10.05 0.88
N HIS A 139 -4.94 9.70 0.88
CA HIS A 139 -4.41 8.62 1.70
C HIS A 139 -4.61 8.87 3.20
N GLU A 140 -4.32 10.07 3.69
CA GLU A 140 -4.52 10.42 5.09
C GLU A 140 -6.01 10.35 5.49
N THR A 141 -6.92 10.75 4.61
CA THR A 141 -8.37 10.61 4.83
C THR A 141 -8.77 9.14 4.99
N ILE A 142 -8.26 8.26 4.12
CA ILE A 142 -8.50 6.82 4.24
C ILE A 142 -8.00 6.26 5.56
N LEU A 143 -6.80 6.66 5.99
CA LEU A 143 -6.24 6.23 7.27
C LEU A 143 -7.13 6.64 8.44
N HIS A 144 -7.59 7.87 8.47
CA HIS A 144 -8.51 8.35 9.50
C HIS A 144 -9.81 7.53 9.50
N ASP A 145 -10.43 7.35 8.35
CA ASP A 145 -11.69 6.60 8.23
C ASP A 145 -11.57 5.14 8.71
N ILE A 146 -10.43 4.50 8.43
CA ILE A 146 -10.20 3.10 8.80
C ILE A 146 -9.81 2.95 10.27
N LEU A 147 -8.99 3.89 10.79
CA LEU A 147 -8.41 3.79 12.13
C LEU A 147 -9.28 4.42 13.22
N GLU A 148 -10.22 5.28 12.87
CA GLU A 148 -11.19 5.82 13.83
C GLU A 148 -12.14 4.74 14.34
N ASN A 149 -12.55 4.87 15.59
CA ASN A 149 -13.62 4.01 16.12
C ASN A 149 -14.94 4.36 15.45
N ASP A 150 -15.66 3.35 15.02
CA ASP A 150 -17.10 3.44 14.93
C ASP A 150 -17.61 3.58 16.38
N GLU A 151 -17.67 4.81 16.88
CA GLU A 151 -18.48 5.09 18.06
C GLU A 151 -19.94 4.90 17.66
N SER A 152 -20.40 3.68 17.87
CA SER A 152 -21.82 3.34 17.81
C SER A 152 -22.46 3.55 19.17
#